data_985d354242008e35ab7b0a7ff8048cfc
#
_entry.id   985d354242008e35ab7b0a7ff8048cfc
#
_cell.length_a   1.000
_cell.length_b   1.000
_cell.length_c   1.000
_cell.angle_alpha   90.00
_cell.angle_beta   90.00
_cell.angle_gamma   90.00
#
_symmetry.space_group_name_H-M   'P 1'
#
loop_
_entity.id
_entity.type
_entity.pdbx_description
1 polymer ?
#
loop_
_entity_poly.entity_id
_entity_poly.type
_entity_poly.pdbx_seq_one_letter_code
_entity_poly.pdbx_strand_id
1 'polypeptide(L)'
;MKTQGGFTLLENEKDVKNWLNKQKVTRTITKLQVHHMDLPNYSTWEKTDKKVFSEPHFGRTQSLDSYGKSKWGCSDGHGHYIAQHLNIFPDGKITTGRNLNSTPIGIRGWNTNAICIEIYGCFDKGHDKMTSAQKKAVIYLYGLLCKRFNIPVDISHIRPHCWFTAGGTYLGKYIPLRSAKKCPGTNFWGYGCSPEGFAHFIKDVKNYVDGKKAEPKKEETKSTTKKFEIVTLDKLNIRKVADWDADPVTTVKKGQHLQVIDTVDAKNGSTSMYRLESGLYITASDKYVKKV
;
A
#
# COMPACT_ATOMS: atom_id res chain seq x y z
N MET A 1 19.31 -11.34 -11.73
CA MET A 1 19.77 -10.46 -10.61
C MET A 1 21.01 -9.70 -11.05
N LYS A 2 21.02 -8.39 -10.92
CA LYS A 2 22.18 -7.49 -11.11
C LYS A 2 22.65 -7.01 -9.75
N THR A 3 23.92 -6.64 -9.60
CA THR A 3 24.49 -6.07 -8.36
C THR A 3 25.30 -4.82 -8.70
N GLN A 4 25.09 -3.74 -7.92
CA GLN A 4 25.82 -2.48 -8.06
C GLN A 4 25.95 -1.81 -6.69
N GLY A 5 27.18 -1.35 -6.35
CA GLY A 5 27.43 -0.67 -5.07
C GLY A 5 27.08 -1.49 -3.82
N GLY A 6 27.21 -2.83 -3.90
CA GLY A 6 26.83 -3.73 -2.81
C GLY A 6 25.34 -4.10 -2.73
N PHE A 7 24.48 -3.42 -3.50
CA PHE A 7 23.05 -3.71 -3.57
C PHE A 7 22.71 -4.65 -4.72
N THR A 8 21.71 -5.51 -4.54
CA THR A 8 21.24 -6.45 -5.56
C THR A 8 19.83 -6.08 -6.02
N LEU A 9 19.61 -6.05 -7.33
CA LEU A 9 18.29 -5.89 -7.95
C LEU A 9 17.66 -7.26 -8.16
N LEU A 10 16.47 -7.44 -7.60
CA LEU A 10 15.62 -8.61 -7.67
C LEU A 10 14.42 -8.24 -8.56
N GLU A 11 14.38 -8.78 -9.75
CA GLU A 11 13.44 -8.33 -10.78
C GLU A 11 12.07 -9.00 -10.69
N ASN A 12 11.99 -10.13 -9.98
CA ASN A 12 10.79 -10.95 -9.88
C ASN A 12 10.81 -11.86 -8.65
N GLU A 13 9.72 -12.58 -8.42
CA GLU A 13 9.55 -13.50 -7.29
C GLU A 13 10.63 -14.60 -7.23
N LYS A 14 11.01 -15.16 -8.39
CA LYS A 14 12.07 -16.18 -8.48
C LYS A 14 13.42 -15.64 -8.00
N ASP A 15 13.74 -14.41 -8.36
CA ASP A 15 14.94 -13.74 -7.90
C ASP A 15 14.94 -13.53 -6.38
N VAL A 16 13.82 -13.09 -5.82
CA VAL A 16 13.66 -12.93 -4.36
C VAL A 16 13.85 -14.26 -3.64
N LYS A 17 13.19 -15.32 -4.11
CA LYS A 17 13.34 -16.67 -3.55
C LYS A 17 14.78 -17.17 -3.60
N ASN A 18 15.43 -17.02 -4.75
CA ASN A 18 16.82 -17.45 -4.94
C ASN A 18 17.78 -16.64 -4.06
N TRP A 19 17.55 -15.33 -3.95
CA TRP A 19 18.36 -14.47 -3.08
C TRP A 19 18.18 -14.83 -1.61
N LEU A 20 16.94 -14.98 -1.13
CA LEU A 20 16.65 -15.37 0.26
C LEU A 20 17.28 -16.71 0.64
N ASN A 21 17.23 -17.70 -0.25
CA ASN A 21 17.82 -19.01 -0.01
C ASN A 21 19.35 -18.99 0.16
N LYS A 22 20.01 -17.98 -0.43
CA LYS A 22 21.47 -17.80 -0.32
C LYS A 22 21.88 -17.01 0.92
N GLN A 23 20.94 -16.35 1.61
CA GLN A 23 21.27 -15.54 2.77
C GLN A 23 21.59 -16.40 4.00
N LYS A 24 22.77 -16.19 4.57
CA LYS A 24 23.15 -16.74 5.88
C LYS A 24 22.73 -15.75 6.96
N VAL A 25 21.55 -15.95 7.54
CA VAL A 25 21.03 -15.09 8.62
C VAL A 25 21.27 -15.78 9.95
N THR A 26 22.04 -15.13 10.81
CA THR A 26 22.46 -15.66 12.12
C THR A 26 21.69 -15.08 13.29
N ARG A 27 20.99 -13.93 13.08
CA ARG A 27 20.12 -13.37 14.10
C ARG A 27 18.70 -13.93 14.00
N THR A 28 18.00 -13.93 15.10
CA THR A 28 16.56 -14.26 15.12
C THR A 28 15.75 -13.21 14.38
N ILE A 29 14.85 -13.64 13.50
CA ILE A 29 13.87 -12.77 12.79
C ILE A 29 12.47 -13.28 13.12
N THR A 30 11.65 -12.43 13.70
CA THR A 30 10.27 -12.77 14.11
C THR A 30 9.24 -11.72 13.69
N LYS A 31 9.66 -10.63 13.05
CA LYS A 31 8.81 -9.48 12.78
C LYS A 31 9.11 -8.85 11.43
N LEU A 32 8.07 -8.31 10.79
CA LEU A 32 8.19 -7.53 9.55
C LEU A 32 7.57 -6.14 9.77
N GLN A 33 8.32 -5.11 9.37
CA GLN A 33 7.85 -3.72 9.42
C GLN A 33 7.35 -3.30 8.05
N VAL A 34 6.27 -2.54 8.02
CA VAL A 34 5.68 -2.00 6.79
C VAL A 34 5.83 -0.49 6.78
N HIS A 35 6.54 -0.01 5.76
CA HIS A 35 6.80 1.42 5.56
C HIS A 35 6.49 1.82 4.13
N HIS A 36 6.25 3.11 3.92
CA HIS A 36 6.34 3.79 2.63
C HIS A 36 7.38 4.91 2.72
N MET A 37 7.96 5.26 1.57
CA MET A 37 8.98 6.30 1.54
C MET A 37 8.39 7.70 1.73
N ASP A 38 7.12 7.94 1.35
CA ASP A 38 6.45 9.23 1.29
C ASP A 38 7.14 10.16 0.27
N LEU A 39 8.38 10.53 0.51
CA LEU A 39 9.34 11.06 -0.44
C LEU A 39 10.60 10.20 -0.39
N PRO A 40 11.03 9.66 -1.54
CA PRO A 40 10.51 9.85 -2.91
C PRO A 40 9.15 9.15 -3.16
N ASN A 41 8.36 9.74 -4.08
CA ASN A 41 7.06 9.26 -4.51
C ASN A 41 7.02 8.99 -6.03
N TYR A 42 5.86 8.61 -6.60
CA TYR A 42 5.76 8.27 -8.01
C TYR A 42 6.11 9.42 -8.95
N SER A 43 5.81 10.67 -8.55
CA SER A 43 6.26 11.83 -9.32
C SER A 43 7.79 11.93 -9.34
N THR A 44 8.45 11.64 -8.21
CA THR A 44 9.92 11.58 -8.14
C THR A 44 10.47 10.46 -9.02
N TRP A 45 9.83 9.28 -9.01
CA TRP A 45 10.21 8.14 -9.84
C TRP A 45 10.21 8.49 -11.32
N GLU A 46 9.11 9.06 -11.81
CA GLU A 46 8.93 9.38 -13.23
C GLU A 46 9.74 10.61 -13.68
N LYS A 47 9.77 11.65 -12.87
CA LYS A 47 10.34 12.94 -13.26
C LYS A 47 11.82 13.11 -12.92
N THR A 48 12.32 12.35 -11.95
CA THR A 48 13.68 12.47 -11.44
C THR A 48 14.48 11.17 -11.60
N ASP A 49 14.07 10.10 -10.93
CA ASP A 49 14.91 8.89 -10.83
C ASP A 49 15.18 8.26 -12.19
N LYS A 50 14.16 8.09 -13.02
CA LYS A 50 14.30 7.55 -14.38
C LYS A 50 15.08 8.44 -15.34
N LYS A 51 15.21 9.73 -15.01
CA LYS A 51 15.92 10.69 -15.86
C LYS A 51 17.36 10.94 -15.43
N VAL A 52 17.61 10.92 -14.12
CA VAL A 52 18.90 11.26 -13.51
C VAL A 52 19.80 10.04 -13.40
N PHE A 53 19.24 8.89 -13.06
CA PHE A 53 20.03 7.67 -12.86
C PHE A 53 19.96 6.77 -14.09
N SER A 54 21.09 6.33 -14.59
CA SER A 54 21.18 5.31 -15.67
C SER A 54 20.54 3.99 -15.26
N GLU A 55 20.66 3.63 -13.97
CA GLU A 55 20.01 2.49 -13.33
C GLU A 55 19.21 3.02 -12.12
N PRO A 56 17.93 3.43 -12.31
CA PRO A 56 17.19 4.20 -11.32
C PRO A 56 16.97 3.49 -9.98
N HIS A 57 16.86 2.17 -9.97
CA HIS A 57 16.72 1.39 -8.75
C HIS A 57 17.97 1.48 -7.86
N PHE A 58 19.14 1.32 -8.47
CA PHE A 58 20.41 1.43 -7.76
C PHE A 58 20.70 2.88 -7.36
N GLY A 59 20.50 3.83 -8.28
CA GLY A 59 20.71 5.25 -8.00
C GLY A 59 19.89 5.71 -6.80
N ARG A 60 18.62 5.32 -6.74
CA ARG A 60 17.77 5.65 -5.58
C ARG A 60 18.22 4.94 -4.31
N THR A 61 18.58 3.67 -4.39
CA THR A 61 19.04 2.91 -3.22
C THR A 61 20.34 3.49 -2.64
N GLN A 62 21.29 3.86 -3.50
CA GLN A 62 22.55 4.54 -3.11
C GLN A 62 22.28 5.93 -2.50
N SER A 63 21.30 6.65 -3.03
CA SER A 63 20.85 7.94 -2.49
C SER A 63 20.30 7.80 -1.07
N LEU A 64 19.50 6.73 -0.82
CA LEU A 64 18.98 6.40 0.53
C LEU A 64 20.10 5.98 1.47
N ASP A 65 21.10 5.26 0.98
CA ASP A 65 22.28 4.88 1.76
C ASP A 65 23.08 6.11 2.19
N SER A 66 23.36 7.02 1.25
CA SER A 66 24.03 8.28 1.52
C SER A 66 23.26 9.15 2.51
N TYR A 67 21.91 9.21 2.37
CA TYR A 67 21.06 9.87 3.35
C TYR A 67 21.16 9.23 4.73
N GLY A 68 21.12 7.90 4.82
CA GLY A 68 21.29 7.16 6.06
C GLY A 68 22.62 7.45 6.74
N LYS A 69 23.71 7.54 5.95
CA LYS A 69 25.04 7.91 6.44
C LYS A 69 25.05 9.30 7.08
N SER A 70 24.46 10.29 6.39
CA SER A 70 24.43 11.66 6.92
C SER A 70 23.45 11.84 8.07
N LYS A 71 22.32 11.13 8.07
CA LYS A 71 21.24 11.31 9.04
C LYS A 71 21.47 10.56 10.36
N TRP A 72 21.97 9.34 10.29
CA TRP A 72 22.10 8.46 11.47
C TRP A 72 23.52 7.97 11.70
N GLY A 73 24.37 7.90 10.67
CA GLY A 73 25.74 7.42 10.79
C GLY A 73 25.90 5.95 11.22
N CYS A 74 24.79 5.20 11.27
CA CYS A 74 24.76 3.83 11.79
C CYS A 74 25.01 2.83 10.67
N SER A 75 26.24 2.37 10.51
CA SER A 75 26.61 1.31 9.56
C SER A 75 25.93 -0.01 9.92
N ASP A 76 25.73 -0.84 8.88
CA ASP A 76 25.28 -2.23 9.01
C ASP A 76 26.43 -3.23 9.25
N GLY A 77 27.66 -2.73 9.42
CA GLY A 77 28.85 -3.54 9.55
C GLY A 77 29.41 -4.06 8.21
N HIS A 78 28.75 -3.77 7.09
CA HIS A 78 29.15 -4.16 5.72
C HIS A 78 29.35 -2.96 4.79
N GLY A 79 29.45 -1.75 5.38
CA GLY A 79 29.72 -0.51 4.65
C GLY A 79 28.48 0.24 4.20
N HIS A 80 27.26 -0.22 4.53
CA HIS A 80 26.01 0.44 4.21
C HIS A 80 25.38 1.10 5.43
N TYR A 81 24.66 2.21 5.18
CA TYR A 81 24.02 3.05 6.19
C TYR A 81 22.51 3.15 5.97
N ILE A 82 22.00 2.54 4.90
CA ILE A 82 20.58 2.50 4.59
C ILE A 82 19.78 1.89 5.77
N ALA A 83 18.62 2.47 6.07
CA ALA A 83 17.84 2.11 7.26
C ALA A 83 17.13 0.77 7.13
N GLN A 84 16.57 0.50 5.96
CA GLN A 84 15.74 -0.66 5.65
C GLN A 84 16.52 -1.77 4.92
N HIS A 85 16.01 -2.99 5.02
CA HIS A 85 16.61 -4.16 4.39
C HIS A 85 16.23 -4.34 2.91
N LEU A 86 15.05 -3.90 2.53
CA LEU A 86 14.51 -4.10 1.19
C LEU A 86 13.68 -2.90 0.77
N ASN A 87 13.78 -2.53 -0.52
CA ASN A 87 13.02 -1.45 -1.14
C ASN A 87 12.20 -2.01 -2.30
N ILE A 88 10.90 -1.72 -2.34
CA ILE A 88 10.00 -2.15 -3.41
C ILE A 88 9.63 -0.96 -4.28
N PHE A 89 9.96 -1.01 -5.56
CA PHE A 89 9.78 0.08 -6.52
C PHE A 89 8.42 0.03 -7.23
N PRO A 90 7.99 1.13 -7.88
CA PRO A 90 6.70 1.20 -8.56
C PRO A 90 6.49 0.16 -9.66
N ASP A 91 7.56 -0.31 -10.32
CA ASP A 91 7.53 -1.36 -11.36
C ASP A 91 7.55 -2.80 -10.79
N GLY A 92 7.54 -2.93 -9.46
CA GLY A 92 7.54 -4.21 -8.76
C GLY A 92 8.93 -4.82 -8.56
N LYS A 93 9.99 -4.18 -9.01
CA LYS A 93 11.35 -4.63 -8.73
C LYS A 93 11.75 -4.26 -7.30
N ILE A 94 12.71 -5.01 -6.76
CA ILE A 94 13.12 -4.88 -5.37
C ILE A 94 14.64 -4.72 -5.33
N THR A 95 15.14 -3.77 -4.54
CA THR A 95 16.57 -3.74 -4.20
C THR A 95 16.79 -4.21 -2.78
N THR A 96 17.91 -4.89 -2.57
CA THR A 96 18.42 -5.10 -1.23
C THR A 96 18.94 -3.79 -0.66
N GLY A 97 18.98 -3.68 0.66
CA GLY A 97 19.50 -2.54 1.38
C GLY A 97 20.43 -3.00 2.50
N ARG A 98 20.06 -2.68 3.75
CA ARG A 98 20.79 -3.06 4.96
C ARG A 98 20.94 -4.58 5.06
N ASN A 99 22.09 -5.05 5.55
CA ASN A 99 22.34 -6.48 5.73
C ASN A 99 21.29 -7.11 6.66
N LEU A 100 20.80 -8.31 6.31
CA LEU A 100 19.77 -9.00 7.09
C LEU A 100 20.24 -9.37 8.52
N ASN A 101 21.55 -9.46 8.78
CA ASN A 101 22.09 -9.70 10.10
C ASN A 101 22.18 -8.44 10.97
N SER A 102 21.90 -7.27 10.42
CA SER A 102 21.93 -6.00 11.14
C SER A 102 20.50 -5.57 11.54
N THR A 103 20.37 -4.95 12.70
CA THR A 103 19.10 -4.38 13.14
C THR A 103 18.72 -3.19 12.25
N PRO A 104 17.47 -3.07 11.77
CA PRO A 104 17.05 -1.94 10.94
C PRO A 104 16.90 -0.66 11.77
N ILE A 105 16.82 0.48 11.06
CA ILE A 105 16.47 1.79 11.63
C ILE A 105 15.05 2.15 11.14
N GLY A 106 14.06 1.42 11.61
CA GLY A 106 12.66 1.56 11.18
C GLY A 106 11.76 2.10 12.31
N ILE A 107 11.14 1.20 13.05
CA ILE A 107 10.20 1.54 14.12
C ILE A 107 10.91 1.49 15.47
N ARG A 108 11.07 2.66 16.12
CA ARG A 108 11.65 2.73 17.48
C ARG A 108 10.89 1.80 18.44
N GLY A 109 11.62 1.05 19.26
CA GLY A 109 11.06 0.07 20.20
C GLY A 109 10.62 -1.25 19.53
N TRP A 110 10.66 -1.36 18.17
CA TRP A 110 10.23 -2.56 17.46
C TRP A 110 11.21 -3.04 16.38
N ASN A 111 12.47 -2.54 16.40
CA ASN A 111 13.52 -2.90 15.44
C ASN A 111 14.16 -4.27 15.72
N THR A 112 14.30 -4.65 17.00
CA THR A 112 14.90 -5.92 17.40
C THR A 112 14.12 -7.09 16.76
N ASN A 113 14.85 -8.03 16.15
CA ASN A 113 14.28 -9.18 15.44
C ASN A 113 13.34 -8.85 14.27
N ALA A 114 13.40 -7.62 13.74
CA ALA A 114 12.57 -7.21 12.62
C ALA A 114 13.33 -7.13 11.29
N ILE A 115 12.62 -7.35 10.17
CA ILE A 115 13.01 -6.91 8.84
C ILE A 115 12.18 -5.66 8.52
N CYS A 116 12.86 -4.60 8.09
CA CYS A 116 12.24 -3.35 7.64
C CYS A 116 12.17 -3.33 6.11
N ILE A 117 10.98 -3.06 5.58
CA ILE A 117 10.71 -2.99 4.16
C ILE A 117 10.10 -1.61 3.86
N GLU A 118 10.69 -0.91 2.90
CA GLU A 118 10.20 0.37 2.40
C GLU A 118 9.56 0.18 1.03
N ILE A 119 8.35 0.70 0.88
CA ILE A 119 7.60 0.69 -0.37
C ILE A 119 7.68 2.09 -0.97
N TYR A 120 8.26 2.19 -2.16
CA TYR A 120 8.43 3.47 -2.86
C TYR A 120 7.07 4.07 -3.21
N GLY A 121 6.80 5.27 -2.77
CA GLY A 121 5.56 6.00 -3.01
C GLY A 121 5.00 6.67 -1.76
N CYS A 122 4.01 7.53 -1.95
CA CYS A 122 3.20 8.15 -0.90
C CYS A 122 1.78 7.60 -0.94
N PHE A 123 1.42 6.70 -0.04
CA PHE A 123 0.09 6.08 -0.03
C PHE A 123 -0.87 6.77 0.95
N ASP A 124 -0.73 8.06 1.12
CA ASP A 124 -1.72 8.89 1.79
C ASP A 124 -2.96 9.10 0.89
N LYS A 125 -4.09 9.43 1.49
CA LYS A 125 -5.32 9.72 0.75
C LYS A 125 -5.10 10.92 -0.20
N GLY A 126 -5.41 10.71 -1.48
CA GLY A 126 -5.23 11.73 -2.53
C GLY A 126 -3.84 11.73 -3.18
N HIS A 127 -2.92 10.85 -2.75
CA HIS A 127 -1.59 10.71 -3.32
C HIS A 127 -1.48 9.45 -4.20
N ASP A 128 -0.31 8.79 -4.19
CA ASP A 128 -0.03 7.65 -5.06
C ASP A 128 -0.99 6.47 -4.82
N LYS A 129 -1.35 5.78 -5.90
CA LYS A 129 -2.02 4.48 -5.85
C LYS A 129 -1.02 3.41 -6.23
N MET A 130 -0.84 2.43 -5.35
CA MET A 130 0.08 1.32 -5.59
C MET A 130 -0.22 0.63 -6.93
N THR A 131 0.81 0.49 -7.77
CA THR A 131 0.67 -0.22 -9.05
C THR A 131 0.39 -1.70 -8.83
N SER A 132 -0.22 -2.38 -9.81
CA SER A 132 -0.46 -3.83 -9.74
C SER A 132 0.86 -4.61 -9.62
N ALA A 133 1.92 -4.16 -10.31
CA ALA A 133 3.24 -4.77 -10.24
C ALA A 133 3.85 -4.65 -8.82
N GLN A 134 3.82 -3.44 -8.27
CA GLN A 134 4.32 -3.19 -6.91
C GLN A 134 3.51 -3.95 -5.86
N LYS A 135 2.18 -3.96 -5.99
CA LYS A 135 1.30 -4.70 -5.09
C LYS A 135 1.58 -6.20 -5.08
N LYS A 136 1.78 -6.79 -6.27
CA LYS A 136 2.20 -8.19 -6.41
C LYS A 136 3.55 -8.42 -5.74
N ALA A 137 4.51 -7.51 -5.93
CA ALA A 137 5.84 -7.59 -5.32
C ALA A 137 5.78 -7.52 -3.79
N VAL A 138 4.96 -6.64 -3.23
CA VAL A 138 4.71 -6.56 -1.77
C VAL A 138 4.19 -7.91 -1.26
N ILE A 139 3.15 -8.47 -1.90
CA ILE A 139 2.54 -9.73 -1.46
C ILE A 139 3.57 -10.86 -1.42
N TYR A 140 4.29 -11.11 -2.53
CA TYR A 140 5.22 -12.24 -2.56
C TYR A 140 6.44 -12.01 -1.67
N LEU A 141 6.93 -10.78 -1.54
CA LEU A 141 8.06 -10.49 -0.65
C LEU A 141 7.73 -10.80 0.81
N TYR A 142 6.61 -10.24 1.31
CA TYR A 142 6.18 -10.50 2.69
C TYR A 142 5.89 -11.99 2.91
N GLY A 143 5.24 -12.64 1.96
CA GLY A 143 4.94 -14.07 2.06
C GLY A 143 6.19 -14.95 2.03
N LEU A 144 7.18 -14.65 1.19
CA LEU A 144 8.46 -15.37 1.16
C LEU A 144 9.27 -15.16 2.44
N LEU A 145 9.28 -13.95 3.01
CA LEU A 145 9.92 -13.68 4.29
C LEU A 145 9.23 -14.44 5.43
N CYS A 146 7.89 -14.45 5.46
CA CYS A 146 7.14 -15.23 6.44
C CYS A 146 7.48 -16.72 6.36
N LYS A 147 7.51 -17.30 5.14
CA LYS A 147 7.89 -18.70 4.93
C LYS A 147 9.34 -18.98 5.35
N ARG A 148 10.27 -18.08 4.97
CA ARG A 148 11.71 -18.28 5.23
C ARG A 148 12.07 -18.25 6.71
N PHE A 149 11.40 -17.39 7.49
CA PHE A 149 11.69 -17.16 8.90
C PHE A 149 10.62 -17.71 9.84
N ASN A 150 9.66 -18.45 9.31
CA ASN A 150 8.54 -19.02 10.07
C ASN A 150 7.75 -17.96 10.87
N ILE A 151 7.49 -16.82 10.25
CA ILE A 151 6.76 -15.70 10.88
C ILE A 151 5.27 -15.87 10.65
N PRO A 152 4.44 -15.88 11.70
CA PRO A 152 2.98 -15.89 11.55
C PRO A 152 2.50 -14.68 10.74
N VAL A 153 1.52 -14.90 9.83
CA VAL A 153 0.96 -13.83 9.00
C VAL A 153 -0.22 -13.21 9.74
N ASP A 154 0.08 -12.30 10.65
CA ASP A 154 -0.90 -11.59 11.47
C ASP A 154 -0.39 -10.20 11.89
N ILE A 155 -1.27 -9.42 12.51
CA ILE A 155 -0.98 -8.06 12.99
C ILE A 155 -0.06 -8.01 14.22
N SER A 156 0.23 -9.14 14.86
CA SER A 156 1.18 -9.20 15.97
C SER A 156 2.62 -9.23 15.46
N HIS A 157 2.84 -9.80 14.27
CA HIS A 157 4.16 -10.01 13.69
C HIS A 157 4.47 -9.11 12.48
N ILE A 158 3.44 -8.55 11.83
CA ILE A 158 3.57 -7.63 10.69
C ILE A 158 2.87 -6.33 11.05
N ARG A 159 3.63 -5.24 11.24
CA ARG A 159 3.07 -3.98 11.73
C ARG A 159 3.49 -2.76 10.92
N PRO A 160 2.57 -1.80 10.72
CA PRO A 160 2.88 -0.53 10.10
C PRO A 160 3.49 0.46 11.12
N HIS A 161 4.32 1.37 10.62
CA HIS A 161 4.97 2.39 11.45
C HIS A 161 3.98 3.28 12.20
N CYS A 162 2.85 3.61 11.57
CA CYS A 162 1.84 4.49 12.17
C CYS A 162 1.18 3.95 13.45
N TRP A 163 1.40 2.68 13.81
CA TRP A 163 0.89 2.12 15.06
C TRP A 163 1.82 2.33 16.25
N PHE A 164 2.81 3.21 16.12
CA PHE A 164 3.76 3.51 17.18
C PHE A 164 3.92 5.02 17.36
N THR A 165 4.18 5.44 18.60
CA THR A 165 4.59 6.82 18.91
C THR A 165 6.04 7.04 18.49
N ALA A 166 6.50 8.30 18.47
CA ALA A 166 7.91 8.64 18.26
C ALA A 166 8.83 8.06 19.35
N GLY A 167 8.32 7.84 20.55
CA GLY A 167 9.01 7.17 21.66
C GLY A 167 9.05 5.64 21.55
N GLY A 168 8.31 5.03 20.61
CA GLY A 168 8.27 3.59 20.41
C GLY A 168 7.14 2.87 21.16
N THR A 169 6.20 3.59 21.77
CA THR A 169 5.03 2.98 22.40
C THR A 169 4.06 2.47 21.33
N TYR A 170 3.62 1.23 21.47
CA TYR A 170 2.63 0.62 20.59
C TYR A 170 1.22 1.18 20.85
N LEU A 171 0.56 1.64 19.81
CA LEU A 171 -0.78 2.23 19.84
C LEU A 171 -1.87 1.30 19.33
N GLY A 172 -1.50 0.27 18.53
CA GLY A 172 -2.43 -0.68 17.91
C GLY A 172 -3.23 -0.14 16.72
N LYS A 173 -3.20 1.17 16.46
CA LYS A 173 -3.85 1.84 15.35
C LYS A 173 -3.18 3.18 15.05
N TYR A 174 -3.46 3.75 13.87
CA TYR A 174 -3.10 5.15 13.61
C TYR A 174 -3.96 6.09 14.45
N ILE A 175 -3.30 6.96 15.20
CA ILE A 175 -3.93 8.02 16.00
C ILE A 175 -3.26 9.35 15.61
N PRO A 176 -4.00 10.29 14.96
CA PRO A 176 -3.46 11.62 14.69
C PRO A 176 -2.83 12.25 15.94
N LEU A 177 -1.74 12.98 15.76
CA LEU A 177 -0.97 13.67 16.82
C LEU A 177 -0.25 12.76 17.84
N ARG A 178 -0.54 11.44 17.89
CA ARG A 178 0.14 10.48 18.76
C ARG A 178 1.07 9.54 17.99
N SER A 179 0.67 9.11 16.82
CA SER A 179 1.48 8.28 15.92
C SER A 179 2.71 9.04 15.45
N ALA A 180 3.87 8.38 15.41
CA ALA A 180 5.12 8.97 14.94
C ALA A 180 5.03 9.52 13.52
N LYS A 181 4.31 8.80 12.67
CA LYS A 181 4.14 9.10 11.23
C LYS A 181 2.81 8.53 10.73
N LYS A 182 2.39 8.94 9.53
CA LYS A 182 1.26 8.32 8.80
C LYS A 182 1.65 7.03 8.07
N CYS A 183 2.96 6.72 8.02
CA CYS A 183 3.56 5.60 7.29
C CYS A 183 2.95 4.24 7.70
N PRO A 184 2.54 3.39 6.76
CA PRO A 184 2.75 3.42 5.31
C PRO A 184 1.69 4.17 4.49
N GLY A 185 0.92 5.05 5.09
CA GLY A 185 -0.02 5.93 4.41
C GLY A 185 -1.47 5.74 4.82
N THR A 186 -2.21 6.84 4.90
CA THR A 186 -3.62 6.89 5.35
C THR A 186 -4.59 6.22 4.36
N ASN A 187 -4.11 5.85 3.16
CA ASN A 187 -4.82 5.05 2.17
C ASN A 187 -4.04 3.80 1.76
N PHE A 188 -3.13 3.32 2.63
CA PHE A 188 -2.37 2.10 2.37
C PHE A 188 -3.29 0.95 2.00
N TRP A 189 -2.94 0.20 0.97
CA TRP A 189 -3.69 -0.92 0.41
C TRP A 189 -5.09 -0.57 -0.13
N GLY A 190 -5.44 0.73 -0.16
CA GLY A 190 -6.78 1.25 -0.49
C GLY A 190 -7.77 1.29 0.68
N TYR A 191 -7.34 0.85 1.87
CA TYR A 191 -8.18 0.74 3.08
C TYR A 191 -7.60 1.50 4.28
N GLY A 192 -6.37 2.00 4.18
CA GLY A 192 -5.69 2.74 5.24
C GLY A 192 -5.03 1.87 6.31
N CYS A 193 -4.72 2.48 7.43
CA CYS A 193 -3.94 1.91 8.52
C CYS A 193 -4.73 1.72 9.83
N SER A 194 -6.06 1.63 9.79
CA SER A 194 -6.81 1.03 10.90
C SER A 194 -6.51 -0.48 10.96
N PRO A 195 -6.71 -1.16 12.10
CA PRO A 195 -6.57 -2.62 12.16
C PRO A 195 -7.38 -3.34 11.09
N GLU A 196 -8.63 -2.93 10.86
CA GLU A 196 -9.55 -3.49 9.86
C GLU A 196 -9.03 -3.22 8.43
N GLY A 197 -8.60 -1.98 8.16
CA GLY A 197 -8.03 -1.61 6.85
C GLY A 197 -6.74 -2.35 6.55
N PHE A 198 -5.85 -2.47 7.54
CA PHE A 198 -4.59 -3.19 7.41
C PHE A 198 -4.78 -4.72 7.29
N ALA A 199 -5.88 -5.27 7.84
CA ALA A 199 -6.22 -6.68 7.71
C ALA A 199 -6.39 -7.14 6.25
N HIS A 200 -6.77 -6.25 5.33
CA HIS A 200 -6.82 -6.57 3.90
C HIS A 200 -5.44 -6.90 3.32
N PHE A 201 -4.40 -6.16 3.72
CA PHE A 201 -3.02 -6.48 3.35
C PHE A 201 -2.60 -7.83 3.95
N ILE A 202 -2.84 -8.05 5.24
CA ILE A 202 -2.53 -9.31 5.93
C ILE A 202 -3.24 -10.49 5.25
N LYS A 203 -4.52 -10.34 4.87
CA LYS A 203 -5.26 -11.38 4.14
C LYS A 203 -4.60 -11.74 2.80
N ASP A 204 -4.16 -10.73 2.03
CA ASP A 204 -3.53 -10.98 0.73
C ASP A 204 -2.18 -11.70 0.89
N VAL A 205 -1.36 -11.34 1.89
CA VAL A 205 -0.11 -12.04 2.22
C VAL A 205 -0.40 -13.47 2.71
N LYS A 206 -1.42 -13.65 3.55
CA LYS A 206 -1.81 -14.98 4.05
C LYS A 206 -2.27 -15.90 2.92
N ASN A 207 -3.07 -15.41 1.99
CA ASN A 207 -3.50 -16.17 0.82
C ASN A 207 -2.30 -16.65 0.00
N TYR A 208 -1.28 -15.82 -0.18
CA TYR A 208 -0.04 -16.21 -0.86
C TYR A 208 0.71 -17.32 -0.08
N VAL A 209 0.82 -17.18 1.24
CA VAL A 209 1.51 -18.18 2.09
C VAL A 209 0.77 -19.52 2.05
N ASP A 210 -0.56 -19.52 2.11
CA ASP A 210 -1.41 -20.70 2.08
C ASP A 210 -1.50 -21.34 0.67
N GLY A 211 -0.86 -20.77 -0.34
CA GLY A 211 -0.92 -21.25 -1.74
C GLY A 211 -2.31 -21.07 -2.38
N LYS A 212 -3.19 -20.31 -1.75
CA LYS A 212 -4.46 -19.92 -2.35
C LYS A 212 -4.13 -18.96 -3.50
N LYS A 213 -4.61 -19.25 -4.71
CA LYS A 213 -4.60 -18.22 -5.77
C LYS A 213 -5.21 -16.98 -5.13
N ALA A 214 -4.51 -15.85 -5.25
CA ALA A 214 -5.13 -14.58 -4.96
C ALA A 214 -6.50 -14.63 -5.65
N GLU A 215 -7.58 -14.57 -4.87
CA GLU A 215 -8.87 -14.29 -5.49
C GLU A 215 -8.56 -13.12 -6.39
N PRO A 216 -8.84 -13.18 -7.71
CA PRO A 216 -8.72 -12.00 -8.51
C PRO A 216 -9.52 -11.01 -7.69
N LYS A 217 -8.84 -10.04 -7.02
CA LYS A 217 -9.56 -8.84 -6.66
C LYS A 217 -10.27 -8.58 -7.97
N LYS A 218 -11.61 -8.59 -7.95
CA LYS A 218 -12.29 -7.77 -8.94
C LYS A 218 -11.40 -6.54 -9.01
N GLU A 219 -10.50 -6.48 -10.00
CA GLU A 219 -10.02 -5.21 -10.46
C GLU A 219 -11.26 -4.35 -10.29
N GLU A 220 -11.11 -3.16 -9.69
CA GLU A 220 -11.96 -2.11 -10.23
C GLU A 220 -11.67 -2.23 -11.71
N THR A 221 -12.35 -3.18 -12.34
CA THR A 221 -12.55 -3.20 -13.76
C THR A 221 -12.87 -1.75 -13.99
N LYS A 222 -12.04 -1.05 -14.77
CA LYS A 222 -12.61 0.00 -15.58
C LYS A 222 -13.92 -0.63 -15.99
N SER A 223 -14.93 -0.28 -15.17
CA SER A 223 -16.27 -0.77 -15.38
C SER A 223 -16.51 -0.40 -16.82
N THR A 224 -16.45 -1.37 -17.70
CA THR A 224 -17.12 -1.33 -18.96
C THR A 224 -18.60 -1.52 -18.65
N THR A 225 -19.06 -0.86 -17.58
CA THR A 225 -20.47 -0.57 -17.42
C THR A 225 -20.74 0.34 -18.59
N LYS A 226 -21.40 -0.22 -19.61
CA LYS A 226 -21.95 0.59 -20.69
C LYS A 226 -22.65 1.74 -19.98
N LYS A 227 -22.18 2.97 -20.22
CA LYS A 227 -22.88 4.16 -19.75
C LYS A 227 -24.35 3.97 -20.09
N PHE A 228 -25.20 4.12 -19.13
CA PHE A 228 -26.63 4.05 -19.34
C PHE A 228 -27.30 5.25 -18.71
N GLU A 229 -28.45 5.56 -19.23
CA GLU A 229 -29.26 6.66 -18.75
C GLU A 229 -30.32 6.17 -17.77
N ILE A 230 -30.58 6.96 -16.74
CA ILE A 230 -31.71 6.77 -15.84
C ILE A 230 -32.62 8.01 -15.86
N VAL A 231 -33.90 7.80 -15.64
CA VAL A 231 -34.86 8.87 -15.36
C VAL A 231 -35.29 8.79 -13.90
N THR A 232 -35.32 9.93 -13.23
CA THR A 232 -35.78 10.03 -11.84
C THR A 232 -37.32 9.98 -11.76
N LEU A 233 -37.84 9.13 -10.87
CA LEU A 233 -39.28 8.95 -10.65
C LEU A 233 -39.83 9.87 -9.55
N ASP A 234 -38.93 10.50 -8.78
CA ASP A 234 -39.28 11.41 -7.70
C ASP A 234 -38.20 12.49 -7.54
N LYS A 235 -38.40 13.46 -6.63
CA LYS A 235 -37.35 14.38 -6.19
C LYS A 235 -36.37 13.62 -5.32
N LEU A 236 -35.10 13.56 -5.72
CA LEU A 236 -34.07 12.73 -5.08
C LEU A 236 -32.86 13.53 -4.63
N ASN A 237 -32.28 13.10 -3.53
CA ASN A 237 -31.03 13.63 -3.00
C ASN A 237 -29.83 13.13 -3.79
N ILE A 238 -28.90 14.02 -4.09
CA ILE A 238 -27.61 13.74 -4.67
C ILE A 238 -26.54 13.91 -3.59
N ARG A 239 -25.60 12.96 -3.49
CA ARG A 239 -24.54 12.93 -2.48
C ARG A 239 -23.16 13.01 -3.10
N LYS A 240 -22.20 13.49 -2.34
CA LYS A 240 -20.79 13.57 -2.77
C LYS A 240 -20.05 12.24 -2.64
N VAL A 241 -20.53 11.34 -1.80
CA VAL A 241 -19.96 10.01 -1.53
C VAL A 241 -21.07 8.96 -1.53
N ALA A 242 -20.73 7.70 -1.81
CA ALA A 242 -21.66 6.58 -1.76
C ALA A 242 -21.92 6.16 -0.30
N ASP A 243 -22.64 6.99 0.43
CA ASP A 243 -22.96 6.79 1.84
C ASP A 243 -24.37 7.37 2.11
N TRP A 244 -25.25 6.54 2.68
CA TRP A 244 -26.64 6.92 2.94
C TRP A 244 -26.78 7.96 4.05
N ASP A 245 -25.84 8.01 4.99
CA ASP A 245 -25.82 8.98 6.09
C ASP A 245 -25.10 10.30 5.72
N ALA A 246 -24.49 10.37 4.52
CA ALA A 246 -23.86 11.60 4.08
C ALA A 246 -24.90 12.67 3.75
N ASP A 247 -24.63 13.92 4.11
CA ASP A 247 -25.47 15.05 3.76
C ASP A 247 -25.63 15.19 2.24
N PRO A 248 -26.83 15.43 1.72
CA PRO A 248 -27.03 15.71 0.32
C PRO A 248 -26.40 17.05 -0.07
N VAL A 249 -25.70 17.07 -1.20
CA VAL A 249 -25.10 18.30 -1.73
C VAL A 249 -26.04 19.06 -2.65
N THR A 250 -27.02 18.36 -3.22
CA THR A 250 -28.07 18.92 -4.08
C THR A 250 -29.24 17.95 -4.24
N THR A 251 -30.29 18.38 -4.95
CA THR A 251 -31.40 17.49 -5.31
C THR A 251 -31.67 17.56 -6.81
N VAL A 252 -32.24 16.48 -7.34
CA VAL A 252 -32.77 16.41 -8.71
C VAL A 252 -34.28 16.28 -8.68
N LYS A 253 -34.95 16.83 -9.69
CA LYS A 253 -36.42 16.79 -9.82
C LYS A 253 -36.85 15.47 -10.48
N LYS A 254 -38.12 15.11 -10.28
CA LYS A 254 -38.76 14.03 -11.05
C LYS A 254 -38.66 14.29 -12.56
N GLY A 255 -38.37 13.22 -13.31
CA GLY A 255 -38.27 13.27 -14.77
C GLY A 255 -36.90 13.74 -15.29
N GLN A 256 -35.91 13.96 -14.43
CA GLN A 256 -34.56 14.29 -14.89
C GLN A 256 -33.84 13.06 -15.41
N HIS A 257 -33.19 13.22 -16.54
CA HIS A 257 -32.32 12.24 -17.17
C HIS A 257 -30.88 12.41 -16.67
N LEU A 258 -30.27 11.33 -16.21
CA LEU A 258 -28.92 11.33 -15.64
C LEU A 258 -28.09 10.21 -16.22
N GLN A 259 -26.86 10.51 -16.62
CA GLN A 259 -25.90 9.54 -17.12
C GLN A 259 -25.21 8.82 -15.97
N VAL A 260 -25.35 7.51 -15.92
CA VAL A 260 -24.71 6.62 -14.96
C VAL A 260 -23.47 6.02 -15.58
N ILE A 261 -22.38 6.08 -14.84
CA ILE A 261 -21.09 5.52 -15.26
C ILE A 261 -20.69 4.30 -14.42
N ASP A 262 -21.35 4.08 -13.26
CA ASP A 262 -21.03 2.96 -12.38
C ASP A 262 -22.18 2.68 -11.40
N THR A 263 -22.20 1.44 -10.86
CA THR A 263 -23.04 1.04 -9.72
C THR A 263 -22.13 0.64 -8.59
N VAL A 264 -22.29 1.25 -7.42
CA VAL A 264 -21.40 1.05 -6.28
C VAL A 264 -22.17 0.63 -5.03
N ASP A 265 -21.56 -0.19 -4.21
CA ASP A 265 -22.12 -0.49 -2.89
C ASP A 265 -22.01 0.74 -1.99
N ALA A 266 -23.14 1.15 -1.44
CA ALA A 266 -23.20 2.30 -0.54
C ALA A 266 -22.93 1.87 0.90
N LYS A 267 -22.31 2.78 1.68
CA LYS A 267 -22.20 2.62 3.13
C LYS A 267 -23.54 2.96 3.80
N ASN A 268 -23.74 2.41 4.99
CA ASN A 268 -24.84 2.72 5.90
C ASN A 268 -26.24 2.54 5.27
N GLY A 269 -26.40 1.51 4.43
CA GLY A 269 -27.69 1.17 3.82
C GLY A 269 -27.64 -0.16 3.09
N SER A 270 -28.81 -0.69 2.74
CA SER A 270 -28.98 -2.00 2.10
C SER A 270 -29.04 -1.94 0.57
N THR A 271 -29.05 -0.75 -0.03
CA THR A 271 -29.18 -0.55 -1.48
C THR A 271 -27.94 0.12 -2.05
N SER A 272 -27.52 -0.33 -3.25
CA SER A 272 -26.44 0.29 -4.01
C SER A 272 -26.79 1.72 -4.44
N MET A 273 -25.78 2.48 -4.83
CA MET A 273 -25.93 3.79 -5.46
C MET A 273 -25.36 3.80 -6.88
N TYR A 274 -25.98 4.56 -7.75
CA TYR A 274 -25.43 4.91 -9.05
C TYR A 274 -24.46 6.07 -8.92
N ARG A 275 -23.26 5.90 -9.50
CA ARG A 275 -22.30 6.97 -9.71
C ARG A 275 -22.62 7.65 -11.04
N LEU A 276 -22.90 8.94 -10.97
CA LEU A 276 -23.20 9.76 -12.13
C LEU A 276 -21.93 10.24 -12.84
N GLU A 277 -22.04 10.64 -14.10
CA GLU A 277 -20.94 11.23 -14.87
C GLU A 277 -20.36 12.49 -14.19
N SER A 278 -21.16 13.21 -13.43
CA SER A 278 -20.73 14.33 -12.58
C SER A 278 -19.81 13.94 -11.41
N GLY A 279 -19.62 12.62 -11.17
CA GLY A 279 -18.89 12.09 -10.00
C GLY A 279 -19.70 12.05 -8.71
N LEU A 280 -20.96 12.46 -8.74
CA LEU A 280 -21.89 12.42 -7.60
C LEU A 280 -22.67 11.11 -7.57
N TYR A 281 -23.42 10.88 -6.50
CA TYR A 281 -24.12 9.62 -6.24
C TYR A 281 -25.61 9.81 -6.00
N ILE A 282 -26.40 8.89 -6.55
CA ILE A 282 -27.86 8.82 -6.40
C ILE A 282 -28.28 7.38 -6.09
N THR A 283 -29.47 7.17 -5.54
CA THR A 283 -30.02 5.83 -5.30
C THR A 283 -30.05 4.97 -6.58
N ALA A 284 -29.75 3.68 -6.45
CA ALA A 284 -29.92 2.69 -7.52
C ALA A 284 -31.24 1.89 -7.39
N SER A 285 -32.13 2.31 -6.49
CA SER A 285 -33.39 1.62 -6.26
C SER A 285 -34.38 1.88 -7.38
N ASP A 286 -34.91 0.82 -8.01
CA ASP A 286 -35.91 0.87 -9.10
C ASP A 286 -37.21 1.54 -8.66
N LYS A 287 -37.44 1.72 -7.36
CA LYS A 287 -38.55 2.51 -6.81
C LYS A 287 -38.44 3.99 -7.16
N TYR A 288 -37.22 4.50 -7.31
CA TYR A 288 -36.94 5.93 -7.42
C TYR A 288 -36.29 6.35 -8.75
N VAL A 289 -35.70 5.40 -9.46
CA VAL A 289 -35.05 5.64 -10.76
C VAL A 289 -35.38 4.50 -11.72
N LYS A 290 -35.52 4.81 -13.01
CA LYS A 290 -35.76 3.82 -14.07
C LYS A 290 -34.66 3.93 -15.14
N LYS A 291 -34.11 2.81 -15.56
CA LYS A 291 -33.21 2.76 -16.74
C LYS A 291 -34.00 3.06 -18.01
N VAL A 292 -33.39 3.86 -18.88
CA VAL A 292 -33.95 4.29 -20.15
C VAL A 292 -33.18 3.66 -21.30
#